data_eacb8a68cc6147742278c8b15e77ed51
#
_entry.id   eacb8a68cc6147742278c8b15e77ed51
#
_cell.length_a   1.000
_cell.length_b   1.000
_cell.length_c   1.000
_cell.angle_alpha   90.00
_cell.angle_beta   90.00
_cell.angle_gamma   90.00
#
_symmetry.space_group_name_H-M   'P 1'
#
loop_
_entity.id
_entity.type
_entity.pdbx_description
1 polymer ?
#
loop_
_entity_poly.entity_id
_entity_poly.type
_entity_poly.pdbx_seq_one_letter_code
_entity_poly.pdbx_strand_id
1 'polypeptide(L)'
;KEQLEPSIPLDNPETAKAALEISREGIVLLKNESNILPLNANTIKNIAVIGNNATIYAAGGGSGLVRPFHYVSYFDGLKKLANEKGINVTLVDLYDHMEDVLYTAAGSNEHGLKAEFYNNENLSGTPVTTRVDSRINFEWTSGPDAANVEKNYFSVKWTGEIRPQETSNYTFIVKGDDGFRLILD
;
A
#
# COMPACT_ATOMS: atom_id res chain seq x y z
N LYS A 1 8.87 23.81 -27.39
CA LYS A 1 9.61 23.24 -26.25
C LYS A 1 9.96 24.40 -25.36
N GLU A 2 9.27 24.56 -24.25
CA GLU A 2 9.74 25.51 -23.23
C GLU A 2 11.09 24.99 -22.70
N GLN A 3 12.06 25.87 -22.72
CA GLN A 3 13.36 25.58 -22.18
C GLN A 3 13.26 25.80 -20.67
N LEU A 4 13.46 24.73 -19.89
CA LEU A 4 13.54 24.85 -18.44
C LEU A 4 14.60 25.89 -18.07
N GLU A 5 14.26 26.80 -17.18
CA GLU A 5 15.20 27.82 -16.66
C GLU A 5 16.21 27.11 -15.74
N PRO A 6 17.49 26.96 -16.15
CA PRO A 6 18.46 26.16 -15.41
C PRO A 6 18.82 26.73 -14.03
N SER A 7 18.52 28.01 -13.81
CA SER A 7 18.79 28.68 -12.54
C SER A 7 17.78 28.33 -11.45
N ILE A 8 16.63 27.75 -11.81
CA ILE A 8 15.59 27.34 -10.86
C ILE A 8 15.81 25.86 -10.50
N PRO A 9 16.20 25.53 -9.27
CA PRO A 9 16.35 24.15 -8.87
C PRO A 9 15.00 23.43 -8.90
N LEU A 10 14.97 22.24 -9.47
CA LEU A 10 13.75 21.41 -9.53
C LEU A 10 13.27 21.00 -8.13
N ASP A 11 14.21 20.73 -7.21
CA ASP A 11 13.95 20.50 -5.80
C ASP A 11 14.33 21.75 -5.00
N ASN A 12 13.34 22.59 -4.73
CA ASN A 12 13.55 23.89 -4.12
C ASN A 12 12.89 23.95 -2.72
N PRO A 13 13.68 24.14 -1.64
CA PRO A 13 13.17 24.25 -0.28
C PRO A 13 12.13 25.37 -0.08
N GLU A 14 12.26 26.49 -0.77
CA GLU A 14 11.28 27.58 -0.67
C GLU A 14 9.92 27.17 -1.26
N THR A 15 9.93 26.43 -2.36
CA THR A 15 8.71 25.87 -2.95
C THR A 15 8.07 24.85 -2.01
N ALA A 16 8.86 23.99 -1.36
CA ALA A 16 8.36 23.03 -0.37
C ALA A 16 7.74 23.74 0.83
N LYS A 17 8.34 24.84 1.31
CA LYS A 17 7.79 25.66 2.39
C LYS A 17 6.47 26.32 1.98
N ALA A 18 6.40 26.91 0.80
CA ALA A 18 5.17 27.50 0.28
C ALA A 18 4.05 26.46 0.13
N ALA A 19 4.35 25.26 -0.38
CA ALA A 19 3.39 24.16 -0.48
C ALA A 19 2.85 23.72 0.88
N LEU A 20 3.71 23.67 1.90
CA LEU A 20 3.30 23.36 3.26
C LEU A 20 2.37 24.45 3.84
N GLU A 21 2.67 25.71 3.63
CA GLU A 21 1.83 26.83 4.09
C GLU A 21 0.46 26.82 3.40
N ILE A 22 0.42 26.65 2.08
CA ILE A 22 -0.83 26.53 1.32
C ILE A 22 -1.67 25.33 1.83
N SER A 23 -1.03 24.20 2.08
CA SER A 23 -1.73 23.02 2.60
C SER A 23 -2.33 23.27 3.98
N ARG A 24 -1.62 23.96 4.87
CA ARG A 24 -2.10 24.29 6.20
C ARG A 24 -3.29 25.25 6.18
N GLU A 25 -3.23 26.27 5.31
CA GLU A 25 -4.31 27.24 5.17
C GLU A 25 -5.52 26.67 4.42
N GLY A 26 -5.31 25.68 3.55
CA GLY A 26 -6.37 25.03 2.80
C GLY A 26 -7.18 23.98 3.57
N ILE A 27 -6.71 23.53 4.74
CA ILE A 27 -7.41 22.51 5.54
C ILE A 27 -8.60 23.14 6.27
N VAL A 28 -9.79 22.62 6.01
CA VAL A 28 -11.04 23.07 6.65
C VAL A 28 -11.55 22.00 7.61
N LEU A 29 -11.73 22.36 8.87
CA LEU A 29 -12.33 21.49 9.87
C LEU A 29 -13.87 21.56 9.77
N LEU A 30 -14.47 20.57 9.12
CA LEU A 30 -15.92 20.54 8.85
C LEU A 30 -16.76 20.22 10.09
N LYS A 31 -16.20 19.44 11.03
CA LYS A 31 -16.93 18.96 12.21
C LYS A 31 -15.95 18.69 13.34
N ASN A 32 -16.25 19.17 14.53
CA ASN A 32 -15.47 18.92 15.75
C ASN A 32 -16.39 18.82 16.97
N GLU A 33 -17.20 17.76 17.01
CA GLU A 33 -18.08 17.50 18.14
C GLU A 33 -17.27 17.25 19.41
N SER A 34 -17.76 17.77 20.52
CA SER A 34 -17.10 17.65 21.82
C SER A 34 -15.69 18.25 21.88
N ASN A 35 -15.30 19.09 20.93
CA ASN A 35 -13.97 19.71 20.86
C ASN A 35 -12.80 18.72 20.99
N ILE A 36 -12.88 17.56 20.32
CA ILE A 36 -11.83 16.53 20.35
C ILE A 36 -10.53 17.07 19.75
N LEU A 37 -10.60 17.92 18.74
CA LEU A 37 -9.44 18.57 18.15
C LEU A 37 -9.29 20.02 18.67
N PRO A 38 -8.05 20.49 18.88
CA PRO A 38 -6.79 19.76 18.79
C PRO A 38 -6.63 18.70 19.87
N LEU A 39 -5.92 17.62 19.55
CA LEU A 39 -5.63 16.54 20.49
C LEU A 39 -4.82 17.09 21.69
N ASN A 40 -5.23 16.74 22.91
CA ASN A 40 -4.51 17.15 24.10
C ASN A 40 -3.33 16.21 24.38
N ALA A 41 -2.11 16.64 24.08
CA ALA A 41 -0.89 15.87 24.26
C ALA A 41 -0.60 15.47 25.73
N ASN A 42 -1.21 16.16 26.71
CA ASN A 42 -1.00 15.80 28.13
C ASN A 42 -1.82 14.56 28.52
N THR A 43 -2.94 14.31 27.87
CA THR A 43 -3.86 13.21 28.20
C THR A 43 -3.73 12.03 27.26
N ILE A 44 -3.40 12.27 25.98
CA ILE A 44 -3.27 11.23 24.95
C ILE A 44 -1.86 10.66 25.00
N LYS A 45 -1.74 9.33 25.07
CA LYS A 45 -0.46 8.60 25.09
C LYS A 45 -0.29 7.71 23.87
N ASN A 46 -1.37 7.27 23.27
CA ASN A 46 -1.35 6.39 22.11
C ASN A 46 -2.35 6.87 21.06
N ILE A 47 -1.95 6.78 19.79
CA ILE A 47 -2.78 7.05 18.62
C ILE A 47 -2.68 5.85 17.70
N ALA A 48 -3.81 5.25 17.34
CA ALA A 48 -3.89 4.26 16.29
C ALA A 48 -4.28 4.94 14.97
N VAL A 49 -3.46 4.75 13.95
CA VAL A 49 -3.75 5.17 12.58
C VAL A 49 -4.16 3.94 11.80
N ILE A 50 -5.38 3.92 11.27
CA ILE A 50 -5.97 2.74 10.66
C ILE A 50 -6.05 2.92 9.14
N GLY A 51 -5.50 1.97 8.41
CA GLY A 51 -5.59 1.84 6.96
C GLY A 51 -4.35 2.32 6.20
N ASN A 52 -4.11 1.66 5.06
CA ASN A 52 -2.88 1.80 4.28
C ASN A 52 -2.71 3.16 3.61
N ASN A 53 -3.80 3.86 3.31
CA ASN A 53 -3.75 5.19 2.72
C ASN A 53 -3.02 6.22 3.60
N ALA A 54 -2.81 5.90 4.87
CA ALA A 54 -2.05 6.75 5.77
C ALA A 54 -0.54 6.79 5.44
N THR A 55 -0.02 5.79 4.76
CA THR A 55 1.42 5.63 4.46
C THR A 55 1.77 5.85 3.00
N ILE A 56 0.80 5.82 2.08
CA ILE A 56 1.04 5.94 0.65
C ILE A 56 0.95 7.39 0.17
N TYR A 57 1.65 7.69 -0.91
CA TYR A 57 1.47 8.92 -1.65
C TYR A 57 0.16 8.84 -2.45
N ALA A 58 -0.87 9.52 -1.96
CA ALA A 58 -2.16 9.59 -2.62
C ALA A 58 -2.11 10.59 -3.79
N ALA A 59 -1.88 10.09 -4.99
CA ALA A 59 -1.93 10.88 -6.22
C ALA A 59 -2.87 10.25 -7.23
N GLY A 60 -3.39 11.07 -8.15
CA GLY A 60 -4.11 10.57 -9.31
C GLY A 60 -3.17 9.76 -10.22
N GLY A 61 -3.67 8.68 -10.80
CA GLY A 61 -2.92 7.87 -11.75
C GLY A 61 -2.87 8.48 -13.17
N GLY A 62 -2.23 7.76 -14.09
CA GLY A 62 -2.15 8.12 -15.49
C GLY A 62 -1.47 9.47 -15.73
N SER A 63 -2.01 10.28 -16.62
CA SER A 63 -1.46 11.59 -16.99
C SER A 63 -1.50 12.64 -15.86
N GLY A 64 -2.27 12.41 -14.81
CA GLY A 64 -2.33 13.25 -13.61
C GLY A 64 -1.27 12.92 -12.56
N LEU A 65 -0.46 11.88 -12.77
CA LEU A 65 0.57 11.48 -11.83
C LEU A 65 1.75 12.45 -11.85
N VAL A 66 1.95 13.16 -10.75
CA VAL A 66 3.16 13.93 -10.49
C VAL A 66 3.98 13.21 -9.43
N ARG A 67 5.21 12.87 -9.74
CA ARG A 67 6.13 12.26 -8.78
C ARG A 67 6.83 13.38 -8.00
N PRO A 68 6.60 13.48 -6.68
CA PRO A 68 7.28 14.48 -5.87
C PRO A 68 8.73 14.08 -5.64
N PHE A 69 9.62 15.06 -5.44
CA PHE A 69 10.99 14.81 -4.98
C PHE A 69 10.98 14.29 -3.54
N HIS A 70 10.10 14.85 -2.72
CA HIS A 70 9.87 14.45 -1.34
C HIS A 70 8.37 14.45 -1.06
N TYR A 71 7.92 13.51 -0.25
CA TYR A 71 6.58 13.59 0.33
C TYR A 71 6.63 13.14 1.79
N VAL A 72 5.68 13.61 2.56
CA VAL A 72 5.46 13.17 3.93
C VAL A 72 4.08 12.53 3.98
N SER A 73 4.03 11.26 4.31
CA SER A 73 2.75 10.57 4.50
C SER A 73 2.00 11.12 5.71
N TYR A 74 0.70 10.90 5.78
CA TYR A 74 -0.09 11.27 6.97
C TYR A 74 0.45 10.61 8.22
N PHE A 75 0.82 9.33 8.13
CA PHE A 75 1.39 8.57 9.22
C PHE A 75 2.74 9.15 9.68
N ASP A 76 3.65 9.42 8.76
CA ASP A 76 4.98 9.95 9.09
C ASP A 76 4.90 11.35 9.71
N GLY A 77 4.04 12.22 9.16
CA GLY A 77 3.81 13.55 9.67
C GLY A 77 3.23 13.51 11.09
N LEU A 78 2.23 12.67 11.33
CA LEU A 78 1.64 12.49 12.65
C LEU A 78 2.63 11.89 13.64
N LYS A 79 3.34 10.84 13.24
CA LYS A 79 4.35 10.18 14.06
C LYS A 79 5.48 11.13 14.49
N LYS A 80 5.96 11.97 13.57
CA LYS A 80 6.97 12.99 13.88
C LYS A 80 6.48 13.95 14.96
N LEU A 81 5.31 14.54 14.78
CA LEU A 81 4.74 15.50 15.74
C LEU A 81 4.39 14.85 17.09
N ALA A 82 3.89 13.64 17.07
CA ALA A 82 3.53 12.89 18.25
C ALA A 82 4.75 12.50 19.10
N ASN A 83 5.83 12.06 18.45
CA ASN A 83 7.09 11.71 19.12
C ASN A 83 7.68 12.89 19.89
N GLU A 84 7.57 14.12 19.35
CA GLU A 84 8.00 15.37 20.07
C GLU A 84 7.22 15.60 21.37
N LYS A 85 6.05 14.98 21.50
CA LYS A 85 5.15 15.08 22.67
C LYS A 85 5.13 13.82 23.53
N GLY A 86 5.97 12.81 23.21
CA GLY A 86 5.99 11.55 23.93
C GLY A 86 4.74 10.70 23.73
N ILE A 87 4.08 10.85 22.59
CA ILE A 87 2.87 10.09 22.19
C ILE A 87 3.30 8.97 21.23
N ASN A 88 2.89 7.75 21.52
CA ASN A 88 3.09 6.62 20.64
C ASN A 88 2.08 6.62 19.49
N VAL A 89 2.55 6.40 18.25
CA VAL A 89 1.68 6.28 17.07
C VAL A 89 1.92 4.91 16.43
N THR A 90 0.87 4.13 16.32
CA THR A 90 0.87 2.80 15.71
C THR A 90 0.05 2.80 14.45
N LEU A 91 0.60 2.27 13.37
CA LEU A 91 -0.17 1.94 12.16
C LEU A 91 -0.89 0.62 12.39
N VAL A 92 -2.18 0.60 12.10
CA VAL A 92 -2.99 -0.62 12.07
C VAL A 92 -3.37 -0.88 10.61
N ASP A 93 -2.75 -1.87 10.01
CA ASP A 93 -3.13 -2.36 8.69
C ASP A 93 -4.28 -3.33 8.84
N LEU A 94 -5.42 -3.02 8.24
CA LEU A 94 -6.59 -3.91 8.27
C LEU A 94 -6.39 -5.19 7.44
N TYR A 95 -5.37 -5.20 6.58
CA TYR A 95 -5.02 -6.35 5.73
C TYR A 95 -3.85 -7.18 6.27
N ASP A 96 -3.26 -6.79 7.39
CA ASP A 96 -2.06 -7.43 7.95
C ASP A 96 -2.30 -8.86 8.45
N HIS A 97 -3.56 -9.25 8.60
CA HIS A 97 -3.93 -10.59 9.05
C HIS A 97 -4.15 -11.61 7.92
N MET A 98 -4.05 -11.20 6.66
CA MET A 98 -4.18 -12.14 5.53
C MET A 98 -3.06 -13.19 5.53
N GLU A 99 -1.88 -12.83 5.99
CA GLU A 99 -0.73 -13.75 6.07
C GLU A 99 -0.98 -14.88 7.06
N ASP A 100 -1.74 -14.62 8.13
CA ASP A 100 -2.02 -15.60 9.19
C ASP A 100 -3.04 -16.67 8.78
N VAL A 101 -3.83 -16.40 7.74
CA VAL A 101 -4.92 -17.28 7.29
C VAL A 101 -4.65 -18.00 5.97
N LEU A 102 -3.56 -17.63 5.27
CA LEU A 102 -3.15 -18.22 4.01
C LEU A 102 -2.13 -19.34 4.24
N TYR A 103 -2.31 -20.46 3.58
CA TYR A 103 -1.42 -21.63 3.65
C TYR A 103 -1.14 -22.18 2.24
N THR A 104 0.06 -22.71 2.03
CA THR A 104 0.53 -23.15 0.71
C THR A 104 -0.24 -24.36 0.14
N ALA A 105 -0.84 -25.17 0.99
CA ALA A 105 -1.67 -26.31 0.61
C ALA A 105 -2.56 -26.76 1.77
N ALA A 106 -3.55 -27.58 1.46
CA ALA A 106 -4.41 -28.22 2.46
C ALA A 106 -3.56 -29.06 3.44
N GLY A 107 -3.76 -28.80 4.73
CA GLY A 107 -3.00 -29.47 5.81
C GLY A 107 -1.55 -29.00 5.98
N SER A 108 -1.07 -28.05 5.18
CA SER A 108 0.24 -27.42 5.38
C SER A 108 0.25 -26.50 6.60
N ASN A 109 1.40 -26.37 7.26
CA ASN A 109 1.67 -25.35 8.27
C ASN A 109 2.49 -24.19 7.71
N GLU A 110 2.85 -24.22 6.43
CA GLU A 110 3.57 -23.16 5.76
C GLU A 110 2.58 -22.07 5.33
N HIS A 111 2.78 -20.87 5.86
CA HIS A 111 1.95 -19.70 5.51
C HIS A 111 2.27 -19.17 4.13
N GLY A 112 1.25 -18.62 3.48
CA GLY A 112 1.32 -18.03 2.16
C GLY A 112 0.65 -18.83 1.06
N LEU A 113 0.82 -18.40 -0.17
CA LEU A 113 0.29 -19.07 -1.36
C LEU A 113 1.43 -19.48 -2.27
N LYS A 114 1.31 -20.66 -2.88
CA LYS A 114 2.23 -21.08 -3.93
C LYS A 114 1.96 -20.25 -5.19
N ALA A 115 2.93 -19.46 -5.61
CA ALA A 115 2.91 -18.66 -6.82
C ALA A 115 3.69 -19.38 -7.95
N GLU A 116 3.04 -19.55 -9.09
CA GLU A 116 3.61 -20.14 -10.32
C GLU A 116 3.59 -19.08 -11.42
N PHE A 117 4.76 -18.68 -11.91
CA PHE A 117 4.93 -17.64 -12.93
C PHE A 117 5.13 -18.25 -14.30
N TYR A 118 4.49 -17.68 -15.32
CA TYR A 118 4.55 -18.13 -16.71
C TYR A 118 4.88 -16.95 -17.64
N ASN A 119 5.76 -17.16 -18.63
CA ASN A 119 6.05 -16.19 -19.69
C ASN A 119 5.02 -16.30 -20.82
N ASN A 120 3.74 -16.26 -20.47
CA ASN A 120 2.59 -16.19 -21.36
C ASN A 120 1.37 -15.69 -20.56
N GLU A 121 0.31 -15.27 -21.25
CA GLU A 121 -0.88 -14.64 -20.63
C GLU A 121 -1.97 -15.66 -20.23
N ASN A 122 -1.77 -16.96 -20.47
CA ASN A 122 -2.83 -17.98 -20.35
C ASN A 122 -2.47 -19.16 -19.42
N LEU A 123 -1.44 -19.02 -18.58
CA LEU A 123 -0.98 -20.03 -17.63
C LEU A 123 -0.60 -21.37 -18.28
N SER A 124 -0.16 -21.38 -19.54
CA SER A 124 0.13 -22.60 -20.29
C SER A 124 1.57 -23.08 -20.10
N GLY A 125 1.77 -24.40 -20.20
CA GLY A 125 3.09 -25.01 -20.12
C GLY A 125 3.60 -25.16 -18.69
N THR A 126 4.92 -25.14 -18.52
CA THR A 126 5.61 -25.25 -17.24
C THR A 126 5.90 -23.87 -16.70
N PRO A 127 5.65 -23.59 -15.40
CA PRO A 127 6.04 -22.33 -14.81
C PRO A 127 7.55 -22.12 -14.89
N VAL A 128 7.97 -20.90 -15.22
CA VAL A 128 9.40 -20.53 -15.30
C VAL A 128 9.99 -20.24 -13.92
N THR A 129 9.14 -19.89 -12.98
CA THR A 129 9.52 -19.64 -11.58
C THR A 129 8.36 -20.02 -10.66
N THR A 130 8.71 -20.59 -9.52
CA THR A 130 7.75 -20.89 -8.43
C THR A 130 8.32 -20.36 -7.12
N ARG A 131 7.48 -19.73 -6.32
CA ARG A 131 7.84 -19.27 -4.97
C ARG A 131 6.62 -19.31 -4.04
N VAL A 132 6.82 -18.99 -2.77
CA VAL A 132 5.74 -18.75 -1.83
C VAL A 132 5.62 -17.25 -1.60
N ASP A 133 4.42 -16.73 -1.81
CA ASP A 133 4.08 -15.34 -1.50
C ASP A 133 3.21 -15.33 -0.24
N SER A 134 3.62 -14.57 0.77
CA SER A 134 2.87 -14.48 2.04
C SER A 134 1.47 -13.89 1.84
N ARG A 135 1.32 -13.03 0.84
CA ARG A 135 0.05 -12.41 0.42
C ARG A 135 0.09 -11.98 -1.04
N ILE A 136 -1.06 -11.74 -1.64
CA ILE A 136 -1.17 -11.14 -2.98
C ILE A 136 -1.40 -9.63 -2.81
N ASN A 137 -0.33 -8.87 -2.88
CA ASN A 137 -0.34 -7.40 -2.85
C ASN A 137 0.89 -6.87 -3.58
N PHE A 138 0.79 -6.80 -4.90
CA PHE A 138 1.90 -6.44 -5.78
C PHE A 138 1.57 -5.22 -6.62
N GLU A 139 2.55 -4.35 -6.79
CA GLU A 139 2.52 -3.25 -7.75
C GLU A 139 3.75 -3.39 -8.67
N TRP A 140 3.54 -3.97 -9.84
CA TRP A 140 4.60 -4.30 -10.79
C TRP A 140 4.74 -3.24 -11.88
N THR A 141 5.34 -2.11 -11.58
CA THR A 141 5.57 -1.02 -12.55
C THR A 141 6.61 -1.35 -13.60
N SER A 142 7.46 -2.34 -13.35
CA SER A 142 8.57 -2.75 -14.22
C SER A 142 8.60 -4.26 -14.49
N GLY A 143 7.47 -4.93 -14.33
CA GLY A 143 7.35 -6.39 -14.33
C GLY A 143 7.58 -6.99 -12.94
N PRO A 144 7.26 -8.29 -12.77
CA PRO A 144 7.37 -8.96 -11.49
C PRO A 144 8.83 -9.11 -11.04
N ASP A 145 9.06 -8.96 -9.74
CA ASP A 145 10.35 -9.29 -9.12
C ASP A 145 10.44 -10.81 -8.91
N ALA A 146 10.63 -11.51 -10.00
CA ALA A 146 10.76 -12.97 -10.02
C ALA A 146 11.77 -13.41 -11.08
N ALA A 147 12.65 -14.34 -10.73
CA ALA A 147 13.72 -14.80 -11.63
C ALA A 147 13.14 -15.43 -12.91
N ASN A 148 13.75 -15.12 -14.05
CA ASN A 148 13.40 -15.64 -15.37
C ASN A 148 11.98 -15.28 -15.88
N VAL A 149 11.29 -14.36 -15.20
CA VAL A 149 9.98 -13.88 -15.66
C VAL A 149 10.16 -12.65 -16.54
N GLU A 150 9.46 -12.64 -17.67
CA GLU A 150 9.44 -11.48 -18.56
C GLU A 150 8.68 -10.32 -17.93
N LYS A 151 9.06 -9.10 -18.32
CA LYS A 151 8.43 -7.87 -17.77
C LYS A 151 7.00 -7.66 -18.25
N ASN A 152 6.69 -8.18 -19.43
CA ASN A 152 5.38 -8.08 -20.09
C ASN A 152 4.94 -9.45 -20.56
N TYR A 153 3.65 -9.61 -20.81
CA TYR A 153 3.07 -10.86 -21.34
C TYR A 153 3.30 -12.08 -20.45
N PHE A 154 3.22 -11.88 -19.15
CA PHE A 154 3.32 -12.94 -18.16
C PHE A 154 1.96 -13.20 -17.49
N SER A 155 1.83 -14.32 -16.84
CA SER A 155 0.71 -14.63 -15.95
C SER A 155 1.19 -15.32 -14.68
N VAL A 156 0.41 -15.18 -13.61
CA VAL A 156 0.73 -15.79 -12.32
C VAL A 156 -0.47 -16.52 -11.79
N LYS A 157 -0.24 -17.72 -11.28
CA LYS A 157 -1.24 -18.52 -10.60
C LYS A 157 -0.85 -18.72 -9.16
N TRP A 158 -1.67 -18.24 -8.25
CA TRP A 158 -1.56 -18.53 -6.81
C TRP A 158 -2.51 -19.65 -6.42
N THR A 159 -1.99 -20.60 -5.67
CA THR A 159 -2.77 -21.72 -5.11
C THR A 159 -2.43 -21.90 -3.66
N GLY A 160 -3.43 -22.32 -2.87
CA GLY A 160 -3.28 -22.57 -1.44
C GLY A 160 -4.61 -22.78 -0.77
N GLU A 161 -4.62 -22.66 0.54
CA GLU A 161 -5.79 -22.81 1.39
C GLU A 161 -5.99 -21.55 2.23
N ILE A 162 -7.25 -21.16 2.42
CA ILE A 162 -7.62 -20.11 3.36
C ILE A 162 -8.25 -20.78 4.59
N ARG A 163 -7.69 -20.51 5.78
CA ARG A 163 -8.21 -20.98 7.07
C ARG A 163 -8.69 -19.82 7.90
N PRO A 164 -9.95 -19.41 7.78
CA PRO A 164 -10.51 -18.35 8.60
C PRO A 164 -10.41 -18.70 10.09
N GLN A 165 -10.12 -17.71 10.92
CA GLN A 165 -10.03 -17.90 12.37
C GLN A 165 -11.40 -18.08 13.03
N GLU A 166 -12.45 -17.58 12.40
CA GLU A 166 -13.83 -17.62 12.92
C GLU A 166 -14.80 -18.08 11.83
N THR A 167 -15.89 -18.72 12.22
CA THR A 167 -17.01 -19.01 11.33
C THR A 167 -17.84 -17.75 11.14
N SER A 168 -17.80 -17.18 9.95
CA SER A 168 -18.48 -15.93 9.61
C SER A 168 -18.77 -15.85 8.11
N ASN A 169 -19.43 -14.79 7.69
CA ASN A 169 -19.57 -14.44 6.28
C ASN A 169 -18.34 -13.63 5.86
N TYR A 170 -17.64 -14.08 4.82
CA TYR A 170 -16.49 -13.41 4.27
C TYR A 170 -16.81 -12.84 2.90
N THR A 171 -16.37 -11.61 2.66
CA THR A 171 -16.45 -10.97 1.34
C THR A 171 -15.05 -10.88 0.74
N PHE A 172 -14.86 -11.48 -0.43
CA PHE A 172 -13.60 -11.41 -1.16
C PHE A 172 -13.64 -10.21 -2.10
N ILE A 173 -12.65 -9.35 -2.01
CA ILE A 173 -12.46 -8.20 -2.89
C ILE A 173 -11.14 -8.40 -3.61
N VAL A 174 -11.18 -8.51 -4.94
CA VAL A 174 -9.99 -8.60 -5.78
C VAL A 174 -9.89 -7.32 -6.60
N LYS A 175 -8.72 -6.71 -6.56
CA LYS A 175 -8.38 -5.58 -7.42
C LYS A 175 -7.15 -5.98 -8.24
N GLY A 176 -7.22 -5.81 -9.54
CA GLY A 176 -6.13 -6.14 -10.45
C GLY A 176 -6.20 -5.33 -11.73
N ASP A 177 -5.07 -5.22 -12.35
CA ASP A 177 -4.79 -4.70 -13.67
C ASP A 177 -3.67 -5.58 -14.24
N ASP A 178 -3.87 -6.41 -15.24
CA ASP A 178 -5.04 -6.54 -16.13
C ASP A 178 -6.13 -7.51 -15.62
N GLY A 179 -6.36 -8.62 -16.34
CA GLY A 179 -7.39 -9.61 -16.02
C GLY A 179 -7.03 -10.50 -14.83
N PHE A 180 -8.01 -10.86 -14.03
CA PHE A 180 -7.85 -11.82 -12.94
C PHE A 180 -9.04 -12.78 -12.83
N ARG A 181 -8.83 -13.88 -12.12
CA ARG A 181 -9.87 -14.86 -11.78
C ARG A 181 -9.61 -15.35 -10.36
N LEU A 182 -10.63 -15.31 -9.51
CA LEU A 182 -10.65 -15.96 -8.19
C LEU A 182 -11.51 -17.21 -8.29
N ILE A 183 -11.00 -18.33 -7.80
CA ILE A 183 -11.72 -19.62 -7.71
C ILE A 183 -11.65 -20.05 -6.25
N LEU A 184 -12.80 -20.32 -5.67
CA LEU A 184 -12.97 -20.88 -4.33
C LEU A 184 -13.73 -22.21 -4.47
N ASP A 185 -13.24 -23.27 -3.88
CA ASP A 185 -13.81 -24.62 -3.87
C ASP A 185 -14.10 -25.11 -2.43
#